data_dd7485d9ae881d9ef46720bfa1b3a4e8
#
_entry.id   dd7485d9ae881d9ef46720bfa1b3a4e8
#
_cell.length_a   1.000
_cell.length_b   1.000
_cell.length_c   1.000
_cell.angle_alpha   90.00
_cell.angle_beta   90.00
_cell.angle_gamma   90.00
#
_symmetry.space_group_name_H-M   'P 1'
#
loop_
_entity.id
_entity.type
_entity.pdbx_description
1 polymer ?
#
loop_
_entity_poly.entity_id
_entity_poly.type
_entity_poly.pdbx_seq_one_letter_code
_entity_poly.pdbx_strand_id
1 'polypeptide(L)'
;MSAAALVAACAGEPSKNPEATLTARVQALHVQGHRALDRGDRTRAKATFEDARQLAESLDDLPGMVQALNDVGAVTALEGGAVGAIQLHQQALAVAESLKRQDLVMDTMTHLGTALQLAGQVEQAASFYAKGLVLAREIRNQQSEAVLLNNIGLLEKRAGRLEEAAGSFQAALAINKALDDYPAQAANLANLGLIAETAGRLEDAYKHFQAALELDKAVENRSAIAADLGGLARVAEAQHKPGEALTYAQRSYWSYRAFGDMPHALTELQRALALARSQGQKDVILQLEAELKLWPSSELPDKPK
;
A
#
# COMPACT_ATOMS: atom_id res chain seq x y z
N MET A 1 -7.32 4.51 51.29
CA MET A 1 -6.16 3.76 50.72
C MET A 1 -6.33 3.74 49.24
N SER A 2 -5.40 4.39 48.54
CA SER A 2 -5.52 4.87 47.16
C SER A 2 -5.35 3.74 46.13
N ALA A 3 -6.15 3.79 45.05
CA ALA A 3 -6.17 2.87 43.88
C ALA A 3 -4.89 2.91 42.99
N ALA A 4 -3.81 3.54 43.48
CA ALA A 4 -2.54 3.68 42.76
C ALA A 4 -1.54 2.53 43.00
N ALA A 5 -1.86 1.56 43.85
CA ALA A 5 -0.92 0.50 44.23
C ALA A 5 -1.10 -0.84 43.48
N LEU A 6 -2.04 -0.94 42.53
CA LEU A 6 -2.34 -2.25 41.86
C LEU A 6 -1.90 -2.32 40.37
N VAL A 7 -1.26 -1.30 39.82
CA VAL A 7 -0.80 -1.32 38.41
C VAL A 7 0.70 -1.62 38.27
N ALA A 8 1.44 -1.70 39.37
CA ALA A 8 2.90 -1.94 39.36
C ALA A 8 3.32 -3.43 39.39
N ALA A 9 2.38 -4.38 39.37
CA ALA A 9 2.69 -5.82 39.56
C ALA A 9 2.72 -6.67 38.29
N CYS A 10 2.59 -6.08 37.09
CA CYS A 10 2.68 -6.79 35.80
C CYS A 10 3.86 -6.39 34.91
N ALA A 11 4.81 -5.61 35.39
CA ALA A 11 6.09 -5.49 34.76
C ALA A 11 6.93 -6.72 35.17
N GLY A 12 6.85 -7.78 34.36
CA GLY A 12 7.73 -8.94 34.53
C GLY A 12 9.18 -8.46 34.58
N GLU A 13 9.96 -8.99 35.53
CA GLU A 13 11.39 -8.71 35.62
C GLU A 13 12.02 -8.94 34.24
N PRO A 14 12.94 -8.07 33.74
CA PRO A 14 13.62 -8.29 32.49
C PRO A 14 14.30 -9.67 32.56
N SER A 15 14.06 -10.51 31.58
CA SER A 15 14.61 -11.87 31.51
C SER A 15 16.12 -11.80 31.73
N LYS A 16 16.64 -12.54 32.72
CA LYS A 16 18.06 -12.61 33.03
C LYS A 16 18.86 -13.42 31.99
N ASN A 17 18.21 -13.91 30.92
CA ASN A 17 18.86 -14.61 29.83
C ASN A 17 19.37 -13.61 28.79
N PRO A 18 20.71 -13.48 28.60
CA PRO A 18 21.30 -12.56 27.62
C PRO A 18 20.82 -12.81 26.18
N GLU A 19 20.62 -14.06 25.81
CA GLU A 19 20.15 -14.44 24.45
C GLU A 19 18.70 -13.95 24.22
N ALA A 20 17.80 -14.14 25.16
CA ALA A 20 16.44 -13.63 25.08
C ALA A 20 16.42 -12.09 24.95
N THR A 21 17.37 -11.40 25.60
CA THR A 21 17.53 -9.94 25.51
C THR A 21 18.05 -9.53 24.12
N LEU A 22 18.95 -10.32 23.50
CA LEU A 22 19.50 -10.04 22.18
C LEU A 22 18.50 -10.34 21.05
N THR A 23 17.73 -11.43 21.16
CA THR A 23 16.61 -11.71 20.23
C THR A 23 15.55 -10.60 20.29
N ALA A 24 15.21 -10.10 21.51
CA ALA A 24 14.34 -8.95 21.66
C ALA A 24 14.90 -7.69 20.98
N ARG A 25 16.26 -7.54 20.93
CA ARG A 25 16.89 -6.45 20.21
C ARG A 25 16.78 -6.58 18.70
N VAL A 26 16.85 -7.79 18.13
CA VAL A 26 16.53 -8.03 16.71
C VAL A 26 15.14 -7.53 16.37
N GLN A 27 14.13 -7.92 17.17
CA GLN A 27 12.75 -7.46 17.00
C GLN A 27 12.61 -5.93 17.14
N ALA A 28 13.32 -5.32 18.08
CA ALA A 28 13.33 -3.86 18.25
C ALA A 28 13.89 -3.15 17.01
N LEU A 29 14.93 -3.70 16.36
CA LEU A 29 15.48 -3.17 15.12
C LEU A 29 14.47 -3.30 13.96
N HIS A 30 13.73 -4.42 13.83
CA HIS A 30 12.63 -4.53 12.85
C HIS A 30 11.61 -3.42 13.04
N VAL A 31 11.10 -3.24 14.26
CA VAL A 31 10.12 -2.18 14.56
C VAL A 31 10.69 -0.78 14.24
N GLN A 32 11.96 -0.54 14.54
CA GLN A 32 12.61 0.73 14.24
C GLN A 32 12.77 0.96 12.74
N GLY A 33 13.12 -0.06 11.98
CA GLY A 33 13.22 -0.01 10.52
C GLY A 33 11.87 0.33 9.88
N HIS A 34 10.79 -0.34 10.30
CA HIS A 34 9.44 -0.04 9.81
C HIS A 34 9.00 1.40 10.13
N ARG A 35 9.29 1.89 11.35
CA ARG A 35 9.03 3.31 11.69
C ARG A 35 9.82 4.29 10.82
N ALA A 36 11.00 3.92 10.35
CA ALA A 36 11.75 4.74 9.40
C ALA A 36 11.09 4.73 8.01
N LEU A 37 10.58 3.58 7.55
CA LEU A 37 9.78 3.48 6.32
C LEU A 37 8.52 4.34 6.37
N ASP A 38 7.77 4.31 7.47
CA ASP A 38 6.57 5.11 7.67
C ASP A 38 6.84 6.62 7.56
N ARG A 39 8.06 7.03 7.88
CA ARG A 39 8.54 8.43 7.74
C ARG A 39 9.15 8.73 6.37
N GLY A 40 9.17 7.75 5.45
CA GLY A 40 9.80 7.87 4.13
C GLY A 40 11.33 7.79 4.13
N ASP A 41 11.97 7.52 5.28
CA ASP A 41 13.43 7.42 5.41
C ASP A 41 13.93 6.00 5.04
N ARG A 42 13.95 5.73 3.72
CA ARG A 42 14.36 4.42 3.18
C ARG A 42 15.81 4.08 3.52
N THR A 43 16.69 5.05 3.50
CA THR A 43 18.12 4.85 3.80
C THR A 43 18.31 4.36 5.23
N ARG A 44 17.66 5.02 6.18
CA ARG A 44 17.70 4.63 7.59
C ARG A 44 17.03 3.28 7.82
N ALA A 45 15.88 3.03 7.17
CA ALA A 45 15.19 1.75 7.26
C ALA A 45 16.09 0.61 6.83
N LYS A 46 16.71 0.72 5.66
CA LYS A 46 17.62 -0.29 5.11
C LYS A 46 18.81 -0.56 6.04
N ALA A 47 19.48 0.49 6.52
CA ALA A 47 20.58 0.35 7.46
C ALA A 47 20.13 -0.37 8.76
N THR A 48 18.97 -0.01 9.30
CA THR A 48 18.43 -0.64 10.51
C THR A 48 18.08 -2.12 10.30
N PHE A 49 17.53 -2.50 9.14
CA PHE A 49 17.24 -3.89 8.81
C PHE A 49 18.52 -4.70 8.55
N GLU A 50 19.57 -4.08 7.98
CA GLU A 50 20.89 -4.73 7.87
C GLU A 50 21.53 -4.96 9.24
N ASP A 51 21.38 -4.02 10.19
CA ASP A 51 21.82 -4.22 11.57
C ASP A 51 21.04 -5.39 12.22
N ALA A 52 19.74 -5.48 11.97
CA ALA A 52 18.92 -6.61 12.45
C ALA A 52 19.42 -7.94 11.86
N ARG A 53 19.71 -7.97 10.56
CA ARG A 53 20.24 -9.16 9.87
C ARG A 53 21.56 -9.62 10.46
N GLN A 54 22.53 -8.70 10.62
CA GLN A 54 23.84 -9.02 11.18
C GLN A 54 23.75 -9.51 12.62
N LEU A 55 22.87 -8.88 13.43
CA LEU A 55 22.66 -9.32 14.80
C LEU A 55 22.02 -10.72 14.84
N ALA A 56 20.96 -10.97 14.02
CA ALA A 56 20.32 -12.27 13.94
C ALA A 56 21.30 -13.36 13.50
N GLU A 57 22.16 -13.08 12.51
CA GLU A 57 23.21 -13.98 12.03
C GLU A 57 24.21 -14.30 13.14
N SER A 58 24.63 -13.30 13.92
CA SER A 58 25.59 -13.50 15.03
C SER A 58 25.02 -14.32 16.19
N LEU A 59 23.71 -14.47 16.26
CA LEU A 59 22.99 -15.17 17.32
C LEU A 59 22.44 -16.53 16.85
N ASP A 60 22.67 -16.91 15.60
CA ASP A 60 21.98 -18.06 14.96
C ASP A 60 20.43 -17.96 15.07
N ASP A 61 19.90 -16.72 15.15
CA ASP A 61 18.46 -16.46 15.14
C ASP A 61 17.94 -16.54 13.70
N LEU A 62 17.76 -17.77 13.21
CA LEU A 62 17.29 -18.01 11.84
C LEU A 62 15.92 -17.38 11.54
N PRO A 63 14.92 -17.41 12.45
CA PRO A 63 13.67 -16.67 12.24
C PRO A 63 13.88 -15.15 12.06
N GLY A 64 14.67 -14.53 12.94
CA GLY A 64 15.04 -13.12 12.84
C GLY A 64 15.79 -12.79 11.55
N MET A 65 16.66 -13.69 11.09
CA MET A 65 17.37 -13.55 9.82
C MET A 65 16.41 -13.59 8.62
N VAL A 66 15.40 -14.48 8.61
CA VAL A 66 14.37 -14.52 7.56
C VAL A 66 13.62 -13.20 7.48
N GLN A 67 13.18 -12.67 8.63
CA GLN A 67 12.47 -11.39 8.67
C GLN A 67 13.35 -10.25 8.15
N ALA A 68 14.61 -10.17 8.62
CA ALA A 68 15.53 -9.13 8.19
C ALA A 68 15.85 -9.18 6.68
N LEU A 69 16.06 -10.38 6.11
CA LEU A 69 16.24 -10.57 4.68
C LEU A 69 15.01 -10.10 3.88
N ASN A 70 13.81 -10.38 4.37
CA ASN A 70 12.57 -9.90 3.75
C ASN A 70 12.46 -8.38 3.82
N ASP A 71 12.78 -7.77 4.95
CA ASP A 71 12.72 -6.31 5.12
C ASP A 71 13.75 -5.58 4.24
N VAL A 72 15.01 -6.06 4.22
CA VAL A 72 16.05 -5.50 3.34
C VAL A 72 15.64 -5.66 1.87
N GLY A 73 15.10 -6.84 1.50
CA GLY A 73 14.59 -7.11 0.16
C GLY A 73 13.47 -6.15 -0.23
N ALA A 74 12.50 -5.92 0.66
CA ALA A 74 11.39 -5.00 0.42
C ALA A 74 11.87 -3.56 0.19
N VAL A 75 12.80 -3.05 1.01
CA VAL A 75 13.39 -1.72 0.79
C VAL A 75 14.18 -1.66 -0.50
N THR A 76 14.96 -2.71 -0.82
CA THR A 76 15.72 -2.80 -2.07
C THR A 76 14.79 -2.75 -3.29
N ALA A 77 13.63 -3.40 -3.23
CA ALA A 77 12.62 -3.34 -4.29
C ALA A 77 12.04 -1.91 -4.45
N LEU A 78 11.78 -1.21 -3.34
CA LEU A 78 11.32 0.18 -3.36
C LEU A 78 12.35 1.17 -3.92
N GLU A 79 13.64 0.82 -3.87
CA GLU A 79 14.73 1.58 -4.50
C GLU A 79 14.94 1.24 -5.99
N GLY A 80 14.08 0.39 -6.56
CA GLY A 80 14.18 -0.05 -7.96
C GLY A 80 15.09 -1.27 -8.17
N GLY A 81 15.65 -1.85 -7.10
CA GLY A 81 16.52 -3.02 -7.14
C GLY A 81 15.76 -4.37 -7.15
N ALA A 82 14.76 -4.54 -8.02
CA ALA A 82 13.90 -5.73 -8.03
C ALA A 82 14.68 -7.06 -8.11
N VAL A 83 15.76 -7.11 -8.89
CA VAL A 83 16.62 -8.33 -9.01
C VAL A 83 17.31 -8.65 -7.68
N GLY A 84 17.87 -7.64 -7.01
CA GLY A 84 18.48 -7.81 -5.69
C GLY A 84 17.46 -8.25 -4.63
N ALA A 85 16.27 -7.67 -4.67
CA ALA A 85 15.17 -8.06 -3.79
C ALA A 85 14.77 -9.54 -3.97
N ILE A 86 14.65 -10.00 -5.21
CA ILE A 86 14.36 -11.41 -5.52
C ILE A 86 15.41 -12.33 -4.90
N GLN A 87 16.72 -12.00 -5.03
CA GLN A 87 17.79 -12.81 -4.45
C GLN A 87 17.71 -12.88 -2.91
N LEU A 88 17.44 -11.75 -2.25
CA LEU A 88 17.28 -11.69 -0.80
C LEU A 88 16.08 -12.53 -0.32
N HIS A 89 14.93 -12.40 -1.00
CA HIS A 89 13.76 -13.20 -0.66
C HIS A 89 13.93 -14.69 -0.96
N GLN A 90 14.71 -15.07 -1.98
CA GLN A 90 15.05 -16.47 -2.24
C GLN A 90 15.95 -17.05 -1.13
N GLN A 91 16.89 -16.28 -0.61
CA GLN A 91 17.69 -16.68 0.56
C GLN A 91 16.81 -16.84 1.79
N ALA A 92 15.92 -15.89 2.06
CA ALA A 92 14.95 -15.96 3.15
C ALA A 92 14.07 -17.21 3.03
N LEU A 93 13.59 -17.52 1.82
CA LEU A 93 12.73 -18.68 1.57
C LEU A 93 13.45 -20.00 1.89
N ALA A 94 14.69 -20.15 1.44
CA ALA A 94 15.49 -21.35 1.69
C ALA A 94 15.70 -21.59 3.21
N VAL A 95 15.93 -20.52 3.98
CA VAL A 95 16.06 -20.61 5.44
C VAL A 95 14.71 -20.97 6.09
N ALA A 96 13.61 -20.28 5.69
CA ALA A 96 12.27 -20.53 6.22
C ALA A 96 11.81 -21.99 5.97
N GLU A 97 12.08 -22.53 4.78
CA GLU A 97 11.79 -23.93 4.43
C GLU A 97 12.60 -24.91 5.30
N SER A 98 13.89 -24.64 5.56
CA SER A 98 14.74 -25.45 6.42
C SER A 98 14.20 -25.52 7.86
N LEU A 99 13.60 -24.43 8.33
CA LEU A 99 12.96 -24.32 9.64
C LEU A 99 11.60 -25.02 9.71
N LYS A 100 11.02 -25.39 8.57
CA LYS A 100 9.62 -25.89 8.44
C LYS A 100 8.58 -24.97 9.08
N ARG A 101 8.86 -23.65 9.08
CA ARG A 101 7.98 -22.60 9.60
C ARG A 101 7.10 -22.08 8.47
N GLN A 102 5.89 -22.66 8.35
CA GLN A 102 4.93 -22.35 7.28
C GLN A 102 4.54 -20.86 7.26
N ASP A 103 4.47 -20.22 8.41
CA ASP A 103 4.23 -18.78 8.52
C ASP A 103 5.33 -17.96 7.84
N LEU A 104 6.61 -18.25 8.13
CA LEU A 104 7.74 -17.56 7.50
C LEU A 104 7.84 -17.86 5.98
N VAL A 105 7.56 -19.11 5.58
CA VAL A 105 7.51 -19.51 4.16
C VAL A 105 6.44 -18.70 3.42
N MET A 106 5.23 -18.62 3.97
CA MET A 106 4.12 -17.87 3.40
C MET A 106 4.46 -16.38 3.27
N ASP A 107 4.95 -15.74 4.34
CA ASP A 107 5.32 -14.33 4.33
C ASP A 107 6.41 -14.06 3.27
N THR A 108 7.44 -14.92 3.22
CA THR A 108 8.51 -14.79 2.24
C THR A 108 8.01 -15.00 0.81
N MET A 109 7.08 -15.94 0.56
CA MET A 109 6.46 -16.11 -0.75
C MET A 109 5.68 -14.86 -1.18
N THR A 110 5.03 -14.18 -0.24
CA THR A 110 4.33 -12.91 -0.51
C THR A 110 5.32 -11.83 -0.94
N HIS A 111 6.42 -11.67 -0.23
CA HIS A 111 7.48 -10.71 -0.58
C HIS A 111 8.15 -11.04 -1.92
N LEU A 112 8.47 -12.31 -2.15
CA LEU A 112 9.06 -12.77 -3.41
C LEU A 112 8.11 -12.53 -4.59
N GLY A 113 6.82 -12.82 -4.42
CA GLY A 113 5.78 -12.50 -5.41
C GLY A 113 5.75 -11.01 -5.76
N THR A 114 5.84 -10.14 -4.75
CA THR A 114 5.88 -8.68 -4.96
C THR A 114 7.14 -8.24 -5.71
N ALA A 115 8.31 -8.76 -5.35
CA ALA A 115 9.57 -8.45 -6.04
C ALA A 115 9.56 -8.93 -7.51
N LEU A 116 9.03 -10.14 -7.76
CA LEU A 116 8.85 -10.67 -9.12
C LEU A 116 7.87 -9.83 -9.94
N GLN A 117 6.78 -9.37 -9.34
CA GLN A 117 5.83 -8.47 -10.00
C GLN A 117 6.49 -7.14 -10.39
N LEU A 118 7.31 -6.56 -9.52
CA LEU A 118 8.08 -5.34 -9.82
C LEU A 118 9.13 -5.56 -10.91
N ALA A 119 9.71 -6.77 -10.99
CA ALA A 119 10.62 -7.18 -12.06
C ALA A 119 9.91 -7.52 -13.38
N GLY A 120 8.57 -7.43 -13.44
CA GLY A 120 7.77 -7.79 -14.63
C GLY A 120 7.60 -9.30 -14.85
N GLN A 121 7.99 -10.14 -13.90
CA GLN A 121 7.87 -11.61 -13.96
C GLN A 121 6.51 -12.06 -13.43
N VAL A 122 5.44 -11.66 -14.14
CA VAL A 122 4.04 -11.74 -13.68
C VAL A 122 3.58 -13.17 -13.41
N GLU A 123 3.94 -14.14 -14.26
CA GLU A 123 3.54 -15.54 -14.11
C GLU A 123 4.16 -16.17 -12.88
N GLN A 124 5.44 -15.85 -12.61
CA GLN A 124 6.11 -16.33 -11.40
C GLN A 124 5.53 -15.69 -10.14
N ALA A 125 5.24 -14.39 -10.18
CA ALA A 125 4.58 -13.70 -9.09
C ALA A 125 3.23 -14.34 -8.75
N ALA A 126 2.39 -14.61 -9.77
CA ALA A 126 1.11 -15.28 -9.60
C ALA A 126 1.25 -16.67 -8.96
N SER A 127 2.27 -17.44 -9.38
CA SER A 127 2.55 -18.75 -8.80
C SER A 127 2.90 -18.67 -7.32
N PHE A 128 3.76 -17.70 -6.91
CA PHE A 128 4.13 -17.52 -5.50
C PHE A 128 2.94 -17.03 -4.66
N TYR A 129 2.15 -16.09 -5.16
CA TYR A 129 0.95 -15.65 -4.46
C TYR A 129 -0.07 -16.79 -4.28
N ALA A 130 -0.28 -17.63 -5.30
CA ALA A 130 -1.19 -18.78 -5.21
C ALA A 130 -0.71 -19.80 -4.16
N LYS A 131 0.60 -20.11 -4.12
CA LYS A 131 1.17 -21.00 -3.09
C LYS A 131 1.06 -20.39 -1.69
N GLY A 132 1.38 -19.10 -1.55
CA GLY A 132 1.22 -18.37 -0.30
C GLY A 132 -0.24 -18.39 0.19
N LEU A 133 -1.21 -18.21 -0.72
CA LEU A 133 -2.64 -18.24 -0.38
C LEU A 133 -3.10 -19.61 0.13
N VAL A 134 -2.59 -20.70 -0.45
CA VAL A 134 -2.86 -22.04 0.07
C VAL A 134 -2.33 -22.17 1.49
N LEU A 135 -1.08 -21.77 1.75
CA LEU A 135 -0.48 -21.82 3.10
C LEU A 135 -1.23 -20.93 4.08
N ALA A 136 -1.61 -19.70 3.69
CA ALA A 136 -2.37 -18.79 4.56
C ALA A 136 -3.68 -19.45 5.06
N ARG A 137 -4.38 -20.13 4.16
CA ARG A 137 -5.60 -20.88 4.48
C ARG A 137 -5.35 -22.08 5.38
N GLU A 138 -4.29 -22.86 5.10
CA GLU A 138 -3.91 -24.03 5.90
C GLU A 138 -3.59 -23.65 7.35
N ILE A 139 -2.82 -22.55 7.55
CA ILE A 139 -2.46 -22.06 8.89
C ILE A 139 -3.52 -21.12 9.48
N ARG A 140 -4.62 -20.85 8.76
CA ARG A 140 -5.72 -19.96 9.15
C ARG A 140 -5.28 -18.52 9.43
N ASN A 141 -4.31 -18.02 8.70
CA ASN A 141 -3.85 -16.64 8.79
C ASN A 141 -4.70 -15.74 7.86
N GLN A 142 -5.81 -15.23 8.38
CA GLN A 142 -6.74 -14.40 7.64
C GLN A 142 -6.11 -13.09 7.14
N GLN A 143 -5.22 -12.48 7.93
CA GLN A 143 -4.54 -11.23 7.51
C GLN A 143 -3.72 -11.46 6.22
N SER A 144 -2.89 -12.50 6.21
CA SER A 144 -2.08 -12.82 5.02
C SER A 144 -2.94 -13.32 3.85
N GLU A 145 -4.05 -14.04 4.13
CA GLU A 145 -5.01 -14.43 3.10
C GLU A 145 -5.57 -13.19 2.38
N ALA A 146 -5.99 -12.15 3.12
CA ALA A 146 -6.51 -10.92 2.54
C ALA A 146 -5.46 -10.17 1.71
N VAL A 147 -4.21 -10.09 2.21
CA VAL A 147 -3.09 -9.47 1.47
C VAL A 147 -2.81 -10.21 0.16
N LEU A 148 -2.76 -11.54 0.19
CA LEU A 148 -2.50 -12.36 -1.00
C LEU A 148 -3.64 -12.26 -2.01
N LEU A 149 -4.89 -12.28 -1.58
CA LEU A 149 -6.05 -12.05 -2.45
C LEU A 149 -6.01 -10.67 -3.11
N ASN A 150 -5.63 -9.62 -2.35
CA ASN A 150 -5.46 -8.28 -2.92
C ASN A 150 -4.35 -8.27 -3.99
N ASN A 151 -3.21 -8.89 -3.73
CA ASN A 151 -2.10 -8.95 -4.69
C ASN A 151 -2.45 -9.75 -5.95
N ILE A 152 -3.18 -10.86 -5.80
CA ILE A 152 -3.72 -11.62 -6.94
C ILE A 152 -4.67 -10.73 -7.75
N GLY A 153 -5.62 -10.04 -7.10
CA GLY A 153 -6.53 -9.12 -7.76
C GLY A 153 -5.81 -8.00 -8.54
N LEU A 154 -4.70 -7.48 -8.01
CA LEU A 154 -3.88 -6.50 -8.72
C LEU A 154 -3.23 -7.09 -9.99
N LEU A 155 -2.74 -8.33 -9.95
CA LEU A 155 -2.22 -9.01 -11.13
C LEU A 155 -3.32 -9.27 -12.17
N GLU A 156 -4.47 -9.74 -11.73
CA GLU A 156 -5.64 -10.00 -12.60
C GLU A 156 -6.12 -8.72 -13.27
N LYS A 157 -6.22 -7.62 -12.51
CA LYS A 157 -6.57 -6.30 -13.05
C LYS A 157 -5.58 -5.84 -14.12
N ARG A 158 -4.27 -5.98 -13.88
CA ARG A 158 -3.23 -5.64 -14.87
C ARG A 158 -3.29 -6.51 -16.12
N ALA A 159 -3.70 -7.76 -15.99
CA ALA A 159 -3.92 -8.69 -17.11
C ALA A 159 -5.25 -8.47 -17.84
N GLY A 160 -6.05 -7.49 -17.44
CA GLY A 160 -7.36 -7.20 -18.01
C GLY A 160 -8.47 -8.20 -17.63
N ARG A 161 -8.20 -9.12 -16.70
CA ARG A 161 -9.19 -10.06 -16.16
C ARG A 161 -9.98 -9.40 -15.04
N LEU A 162 -10.89 -8.48 -15.43
CA LEU A 162 -11.56 -7.58 -14.50
C LEU A 162 -12.54 -8.29 -13.56
N GLU A 163 -13.23 -9.31 -14.02
CA GLU A 163 -14.19 -10.09 -13.24
C GLU A 163 -13.50 -10.91 -12.16
N GLU A 164 -12.39 -11.58 -12.50
CA GLU A 164 -11.56 -12.33 -11.54
C GLU A 164 -10.96 -11.37 -10.51
N ALA A 165 -10.43 -10.24 -10.95
CA ALA A 165 -9.89 -9.21 -10.06
C ALA A 165 -10.95 -8.69 -9.07
N ALA A 166 -12.18 -8.46 -9.54
CA ALA A 166 -13.28 -8.07 -8.67
C ALA A 166 -13.59 -9.15 -7.62
N GLY A 167 -13.60 -10.42 -8.02
CA GLY A 167 -13.78 -11.55 -7.10
C GLY A 167 -12.69 -11.59 -6.01
N SER A 168 -11.42 -11.44 -6.41
CA SER A 168 -10.27 -11.42 -5.51
C SER A 168 -10.35 -10.23 -4.52
N PHE A 169 -10.68 -9.02 -4.98
CA PHE A 169 -10.84 -7.86 -4.10
C PHE A 169 -12.06 -7.95 -3.19
N GLN A 170 -13.18 -8.53 -3.65
CA GLN A 170 -14.36 -8.77 -2.81
C GLN A 170 -14.06 -9.78 -1.69
N ALA A 171 -13.33 -10.86 -1.98
CA ALA A 171 -12.92 -11.83 -0.99
C ALA A 171 -11.98 -11.20 0.05
N ALA A 172 -10.98 -10.41 -0.39
CA ALA A 172 -10.11 -9.66 0.51
C ALA A 172 -10.89 -8.67 1.38
N LEU A 173 -11.83 -7.92 0.79
CA LEU A 173 -12.68 -6.96 1.50
C LEU A 173 -13.53 -7.64 2.58
N ALA A 174 -14.07 -8.83 2.31
CA ALA A 174 -14.87 -9.57 3.29
C ALA A 174 -14.03 -9.94 4.52
N ILE A 175 -12.79 -10.40 4.31
CA ILE A 175 -11.86 -10.73 5.39
C ILE A 175 -11.46 -9.45 6.15
N ASN A 176 -11.07 -8.39 5.45
CA ASN A 176 -10.65 -7.13 6.07
C ASN A 176 -11.78 -6.48 6.89
N LYS A 177 -13.05 -6.66 6.49
CA LYS A 177 -14.20 -6.27 7.30
C LYS A 177 -14.30 -7.06 8.59
N ALA A 178 -14.05 -8.36 8.54
CA ALA A 178 -14.08 -9.21 9.75
C ALA A 178 -12.92 -8.92 10.71
N LEU A 179 -11.82 -8.34 10.19
CA LEU A 179 -10.64 -7.95 10.96
C LEU A 179 -10.65 -6.48 11.40
N ASP A 180 -11.66 -5.69 11.04
CA ASP A 180 -11.73 -4.24 11.24
C ASP A 180 -10.51 -3.48 10.66
N ASP A 181 -9.89 -4.02 9.58
CA ASP A 181 -8.76 -3.39 8.88
C ASP A 181 -9.29 -2.33 7.91
N TYR A 182 -9.58 -1.13 8.42
CA TYR A 182 -10.16 -0.03 7.63
C TYR A 182 -9.26 0.42 6.46
N PRO A 183 -7.93 0.56 6.60
CA PRO A 183 -7.07 0.90 5.46
C PRO A 183 -7.13 -0.12 4.33
N ALA A 184 -7.08 -1.42 4.64
CA ALA A 184 -7.17 -2.46 3.63
C ALA A 184 -8.57 -2.55 3.00
N GLN A 185 -9.65 -2.30 3.77
CA GLN A 185 -11.01 -2.18 3.23
C GLN A 185 -11.11 -1.06 2.20
N ALA A 186 -10.58 0.14 2.54
CA ALA A 186 -10.56 1.29 1.64
C ALA A 186 -9.82 0.97 0.34
N ALA A 187 -8.63 0.37 0.43
CA ALA A 187 -7.85 -0.04 -0.75
C ALA A 187 -8.60 -1.03 -1.65
N ASN A 188 -9.27 -2.02 -1.07
CA ASN A 188 -10.08 -2.97 -1.85
C ASN A 188 -11.28 -2.29 -2.51
N LEU A 189 -11.97 -1.39 -1.81
CA LEU A 189 -13.10 -0.61 -2.36
C LEU A 189 -12.62 0.29 -3.50
N ALA A 190 -11.51 1.02 -3.35
CA ALA A 190 -10.94 1.84 -4.41
C ALA A 190 -10.63 1.00 -5.68
N ASN A 191 -10.04 -0.20 -5.51
CA ASN A 191 -9.78 -1.11 -6.62
C ASN A 191 -11.08 -1.60 -7.28
N LEU A 192 -12.11 -1.93 -6.52
CA LEU A 192 -13.45 -2.28 -7.04
C LEU A 192 -14.08 -1.08 -7.77
N GLY A 193 -13.88 0.14 -7.27
CA GLY A 193 -14.27 1.37 -7.94
C GLY A 193 -13.64 1.53 -9.31
N LEU A 194 -12.31 1.31 -9.41
CA LEU A 194 -11.58 1.36 -10.67
C LEU A 194 -12.05 0.30 -11.67
N ILE A 195 -12.33 -0.91 -11.22
CA ILE A 195 -12.86 -1.99 -12.08
C ILE A 195 -14.26 -1.62 -12.58
N ALA A 196 -15.14 -1.12 -11.70
CA ALA A 196 -16.48 -0.71 -12.07
C ALA A 196 -16.46 0.47 -13.05
N GLU A 197 -15.57 1.47 -12.85
CA GLU A 197 -15.33 2.58 -13.76
C GLU A 197 -14.92 2.06 -15.15
N THR A 198 -13.93 1.18 -15.21
CA THR A 198 -13.45 0.58 -16.46
C THR A 198 -14.53 -0.23 -17.18
N ALA A 199 -15.40 -0.90 -16.43
CA ALA A 199 -16.53 -1.67 -16.96
C ALA A 199 -17.76 -0.79 -17.31
N GLY A 200 -17.67 0.53 -17.16
CA GLY A 200 -18.79 1.45 -17.42
C GLY A 200 -19.92 1.40 -16.38
N ARG A 201 -19.76 0.68 -15.27
CA ARG A 201 -20.72 0.61 -14.16
C ARG A 201 -20.55 1.81 -13.23
N LEU A 202 -20.88 2.99 -13.76
CA LEU A 202 -20.54 4.27 -13.12
C LEU A 202 -21.17 4.46 -11.73
N GLU A 203 -22.39 3.94 -11.53
CA GLU A 203 -23.07 4.03 -10.24
C GLU A 203 -22.39 3.19 -9.15
N ASP A 204 -21.93 1.98 -9.52
CA ASP A 204 -21.18 1.13 -8.61
C ASP A 204 -19.79 1.72 -8.32
N ALA A 205 -19.12 2.25 -9.36
CA ALA A 205 -17.85 2.96 -9.20
C ALA A 205 -17.98 4.12 -8.20
N TYR A 206 -19.01 4.94 -8.35
CA TYR A 206 -19.29 6.05 -7.42
C TYR A 206 -19.44 5.57 -5.99
N LYS A 207 -20.26 4.54 -5.75
CA LYS A 207 -20.48 3.96 -4.42
C LYS A 207 -19.20 3.43 -3.80
N HIS A 208 -18.39 2.74 -4.61
CA HIS A 208 -17.13 2.18 -4.13
C HIS A 208 -16.11 3.24 -3.76
N PHE A 209 -15.88 4.26 -4.61
CA PHE A 209 -14.98 5.36 -4.28
C PHE A 209 -15.48 6.20 -3.11
N GLN A 210 -16.80 6.41 -2.99
CA GLN A 210 -17.36 7.13 -1.85
C GLN A 210 -17.13 6.36 -0.54
N ALA A 211 -17.35 5.04 -0.54
CA ALA A 211 -17.11 4.21 0.63
C ALA A 211 -15.61 4.16 1.01
N ALA A 212 -14.71 4.07 0.02
CA ALA A 212 -13.27 4.16 0.24
C ALA A 212 -12.90 5.50 0.89
N LEU A 213 -13.37 6.61 0.31
CA LEU A 213 -13.11 7.97 0.80
C LEU A 213 -13.55 8.17 2.27
N GLU A 214 -14.68 7.60 2.69
CA GLU A 214 -15.12 7.73 4.09
C GLU A 214 -14.21 6.93 5.04
N LEU A 215 -13.75 5.75 4.65
CA LEU A 215 -12.80 4.98 5.44
C LEU A 215 -11.43 5.67 5.51
N ASP A 216 -10.92 6.16 4.37
CA ASP A 216 -9.62 6.84 4.32
C ASP A 216 -9.59 8.16 5.10
N LYS A 217 -10.73 8.86 5.16
CA LYS A 217 -10.89 10.02 6.07
C LYS A 217 -10.82 9.61 7.54
N ALA A 218 -11.46 8.49 7.90
CA ALA A 218 -11.47 8.02 9.28
C ALA A 218 -10.07 7.63 9.79
N VAL A 219 -9.19 7.18 8.89
CA VAL A 219 -7.81 6.80 9.20
C VAL A 219 -6.78 7.87 8.79
N GLU A 220 -7.24 9.03 8.32
CA GLU A 220 -6.43 10.18 7.87
C GLU A 220 -5.40 9.83 6.78
N ASN A 221 -5.74 8.89 5.88
CA ASN A 221 -4.89 8.48 4.76
C ASN A 221 -4.96 9.51 3.62
N ARG A 222 -4.15 10.56 3.71
CA ARG A 222 -4.20 11.73 2.81
C ARG A 222 -4.03 11.37 1.34
N SER A 223 -3.14 10.43 1.02
CA SER A 223 -2.88 10.06 -0.37
C SER A 223 -4.06 9.31 -0.99
N ALA A 224 -4.67 8.39 -0.25
CA ALA A 224 -5.84 7.66 -0.68
C ALA A 224 -7.07 8.57 -0.80
N ILE A 225 -7.30 9.49 0.15
CA ILE A 225 -8.33 10.54 0.05
C ILE A 225 -8.22 11.30 -1.28
N ALA A 226 -7.00 11.71 -1.67
CA ALA A 226 -6.80 12.43 -2.92
C ALA A 226 -7.12 11.56 -4.14
N ALA A 227 -6.71 10.29 -4.14
CA ALA A 227 -6.98 9.34 -5.21
C ALA A 227 -8.47 9.03 -5.37
N ASP A 228 -9.19 8.83 -4.27
CA ASP A 228 -10.63 8.58 -4.27
C ASP A 228 -11.41 9.77 -4.80
N LEU A 229 -11.04 11.00 -4.39
CA LEU A 229 -11.62 12.22 -4.95
C LEU A 229 -11.37 12.32 -6.46
N GLY A 230 -10.20 11.95 -6.95
CA GLY A 230 -9.90 11.87 -8.38
C GLY A 230 -10.75 10.81 -9.09
N GLY A 231 -10.98 9.65 -8.46
CA GLY A 231 -11.92 8.62 -8.93
C GLY A 231 -13.34 9.15 -9.05
N LEU A 232 -13.84 9.81 -7.99
CA LEU A 232 -15.16 10.44 -7.99
C LEU A 232 -15.29 11.53 -9.06
N ALA A 233 -14.23 12.32 -9.32
CA ALA A 233 -14.22 13.31 -10.38
C ALA A 233 -14.41 12.67 -11.76
N ARG A 234 -13.65 11.60 -12.07
CA ARG A 234 -13.77 10.87 -13.34
C ARG A 234 -15.15 10.25 -13.52
N VAL A 235 -15.68 9.62 -12.47
CA VAL A 235 -17.01 9.01 -12.50
C VAL A 235 -18.09 10.06 -12.72
N ALA A 236 -18.04 11.20 -12.02
CA ALA A 236 -19.00 12.29 -12.20
C ALA A 236 -18.92 12.90 -13.62
N GLU A 237 -17.72 13.02 -14.18
CA GLU A 237 -17.49 13.45 -15.56
C GLU A 237 -18.16 12.47 -16.55
N ALA A 238 -17.94 11.17 -16.38
CA ALA A 238 -18.54 10.12 -17.20
C ALA A 238 -20.08 10.05 -17.05
N GLN A 239 -20.60 10.43 -15.87
CA GLN A 239 -22.06 10.56 -15.64
C GLN A 239 -22.65 11.87 -16.19
N HIS A 240 -21.87 12.69 -16.89
CA HIS A 240 -22.30 14.02 -17.39
C HIS A 240 -22.75 14.98 -16.28
N LYS A 241 -22.09 14.92 -15.12
CA LYS A 241 -22.31 15.82 -13.97
C LYS A 241 -21.11 16.76 -13.80
N PRO A 242 -20.89 17.72 -14.73
CA PRO A 242 -19.65 18.49 -14.77
C PRO A 242 -19.42 19.36 -13.53
N GLY A 243 -20.47 19.80 -12.84
CA GLY A 243 -20.35 20.59 -11.60
C GLY A 243 -19.80 19.75 -10.44
N GLU A 244 -20.29 18.52 -10.28
CA GLU A 244 -19.76 17.58 -9.27
C GLU A 244 -18.32 17.17 -9.61
N ALA A 245 -18.06 16.85 -10.89
CA ALA A 245 -16.74 16.51 -11.38
C ALA A 245 -15.71 17.61 -11.08
N LEU A 246 -16.05 18.88 -11.35
CA LEU A 246 -15.19 20.02 -11.04
C LEU A 246 -14.90 20.12 -9.54
N THR A 247 -15.92 19.96 -8.71
CA THR A 247 -15.76 20.02 -7.26
C THR A 247 -14.83 18.94 -6.74
N TYR A 248 -14.98 17.69 -7.20
CA TYR A 248 -14.12 16.59 -6.81
C TYR A 248 -12.70 16.76 -7.35
N ALA A 249 -12.52 17.18 -8.60
CA ALA A 249 -11.19 17.41 -9.18
C ALA A 249 -10.42 18.52 -8.43
N GLN A 250 -11.06 19.62 -8.07
CA GLN A 250 -10.45 20.68 -7.26
C GLN A 250 -10.02 20.15 -5.88
N ARG A 251 -10.88 19.38 -5.21
CA ARG A 251 -10.56 18.80 -3.89
C ARG A 251 -9.41 17.80 -4.00
N SER A 252 -9.39 16.96 -5.02
CA SER A 252 -8.29 16.02 -5.31
C SER A 252 -6.98 16.77 -5.53
N TYR A 253 -7.00 17.81 -6.38
CA TYR A 253 -5.86 18.69 -6.63
C TYR A 253 -5.26 19.25 -5.34
N TRP A 254 -6.09 19.88 -4.50
CA TRP A 254 -5.62 20.46 -3.25
C TRP A 254 -5.08 19.42 -2.28
N SER A 255 -5.69 18.23 -2.25
CA SER A 255 -5.23 17.13 -1.42
C SER A 255 -3.86 16.64 -1.88
N TYR A 256 -3.64 16.34 -3.16
CA TYR A 256 -2.33 15.94 -3.69
C TYR A 256 -1.26 17.00 -3.45
N ARG A 257 -1.58 18.27 -3.71
CA ARG A 257 -0.65 19.39 -3.49
C ARG A 257 -0.24 19.52 -2.03
N ALA A 258 -1.16 19.30 -1.10
CA ALA A 258 -0.92 19.49 0.34
C ALA A 258 0.11 18.52 0.91
N PHE A 259 0.24 17.30 0.37
CA PHE A 259 1.27 16.36 0.79
C PHE A 259 2.43 16.20 -0.21
N GLY A 260 2.46 17.00 -1.27
CA GLY A 260 3.61 17.15 -2.16
C GLY A 260 3.64 16.17 -3.34
N ASP A 261 2.54 15.46 -3.66
CA ASP A 261 2.44 14.65 -4.88
C ASP A 261 2.13 15.55 -6.08
N MET A 262 3.16 16.21 -6.57
CA MET A 262 3.04 17.21 -7.63
C MET A 262 2.55 16.63 -8.97
N PRO A 263 3.00 15.44 -9.43
CA PRO A 263 2.51 14.87 -10.69
C PRO A 263 1.00 14.63 -10.71
N HIS A 264 0.45 14.03 -9.66
CA HIS A 264 -1.00 13.79 -9.57
C HIS A 264 -1.77 15.11 -9.35
N ALA A 265 -1.23 16.03 -8.55
CA ALA A 265 -1.81 17.36 -8.39
C ALA A 265 -1.94 18.09 -9.74
N LEU A 266 -0.92 18.05 -10.61
CA LEU A 266 -0.97 18.65 -11.93
C LEU A 266 -2.07 18.04 -12.79
N THR A 267 -2.20 16.72 -12.77
CA THR A 267 -3.24 15.98 -13.51
C THR A 267 -4.63 16.47 -13.12
N GLU A 268 -4.90 16.57 -11.82
CA GLU A 268 -6.22 17.00 -11.34
C GLU A 268 -6.46 18.51 -11.52
N LEU A 269 -5.41 19.34 -11.45
CA LEU A 269 -5.50 20.76 -11.81
C LEU A 269 -5.91 20.95 -13.28
N GLN A 270 -5.29 20.20 -14.19
CA GLN A 270 -5.63 20.23 -15.61
C GLN A 270 -7.06 19.75 -15.88
N ARG A 271 -7.50 18.68 -15.19
CA ARG A 271 -8.89 18.21 -15.24
C ARG A 271 -9.86 19.29 -14.76
N ALA A 272 -9.62 19.88 -13.60
CA ALA A 272 -10.45 20.94 -13.05
C ALA A 272 -10.53 22.15 -14.00
N LEU A 273 -9.42 22.54 -14.60
CA LEU A 273 -9.38 23.65 -15.56
C LEU A 273 -10.18 23.34 -16.83
N ALA A 274 -10.07 22.13 -17.38
CA ALA A 274 -10.86 21.70 -18.53
C ALA A 274 -12.38 21.72 -18.23
N LEU A 275 -12.77 21.20 -17.06
CA LEU A 275 -14.16 21.20 -16.59
C LEU A 275 -14.70 22.63 -16.36
N ALA A 276 -13.90 23.51 -15.76
CA ALA A 276 -14.29 24.89 -15.55
C ALA A 276 -14.50 25.64 -16.88
N ARG A 277 -13.63 25.39 -17.86
CA ARG A 277 -13.73 25.97 -19.22
C ARG A 277 -14.99 25.46 -19.94
N SER A 278 -15.29 24.17 -19.89
CA SER A 278 -16.48 23.60 -20.51
C SER A 278 -17.79 24.18 -19.95
N GLN A 279 -17.76 24.65 -18.69
CA GLN A 279 -18.89 25.25 -17.98
C GLN A 279 -18.90 26.79 -18.05
N GLY A 280 -17.88 27.42 -18.66
CA GLY A 280 -17.78 28.88 -18.75
C GLY A 280 -17.59 29.59 -17.41
N GLN A 281 -17.03 28.93 -16.40
CA GLN A 281 -16.84 29.45 -15.04
C GLN A 281 -15.60 30.36 -14.96
N LYS A 282 -15.72 31.60 -15.42
CA LYS A 282 -14.61 32.55 -15.64
C LYS A 282 -13.73 32.75 -14.40
N ASP A 283 -14.33 32.93 -13.22
CA ASP A 283 -13.58 33.19 -11.99
C ASP A 283 -12.78 31.96 -11.56
N VAL A 284 -13.34 30.76 -11.69
CA VAL A 284 -12.66 29.49 -11.40
C VAL A 284 -11.51 29.28 -12.41
N ILE A 285 -11.73 29.58 -13.69
CA ILE A 285 -10.68 29.49 -14.74
C ILE A 285 -9.51 30.37 -14.36
N LEU A 286 -9.75 31.66 -14.01
CA LEU A 286 -8.68 32.59 -13.63
C LEU A 286 -7.90 32.10 -12.40
N GLN A 287 -8.59 31.56 -11.41
CA GLN A 287 -7.96 30.98 -10.22
C GLN A 287 -7.06 29.79 -10.57
N LEU A 288 -7.59 28.81 -11.33
CA LEU A 288 -6.84 27.59 -11.68
C LEU A 288 -5.67 27.90 -12.64
N GLU A 289 -5.82 28.88 -13.56
CA GLU A 289 -4.72 29.34 -14.40
C GLU A 289 -3.63 30.05 -13.60
N ALA A 290 -3.98 30.77 -12.55
CA ALA A 290 -2.99 31.35 -11.64
C ALA A 290 -2.20 30.26 -10.90
N GLU A 291 -2.87 29.20 -10.44
CA GLU A 291 -2.21 28.02 -9.85
C GLU A 291 -1.26 27.35 -10.85
N LEU A 292 -1.69 27.15 -12.10
CA LEU A 292 -0.88 26.53 -13.14
C LEU A 292 0.37 27.36 -13.48
N LYS A 293 0.31 28.69 -13.40
CA LYS A 293 1.48 29.58 -13.61
C LYS A 293 2.54 29.45 -12.52
N LEU A 294 2.16 29.01 -11.33
CA LEU A 294 3.10 28.74 -10.22
C LEU A 294 3.86 27.42 -10.40
N TRP A 295 3.48 26.61 -11.39
CA TRP A 295 4.10 25.32 -11.66
C TRP A 295 5.47 25.48 -12.30
N PRO A 296 6.51 24.71 -11.89
CA PRO A 296 7.81 24.73 -12.55
C PRO A 296 7.68 24.39 -14.03
N SER A 297 8.28 25.20 -14.90
CA SER A 297 8.19 25.01 -16.36
C SER A 297 8.74 23.66 -16.84
N SER A 298 9.62 23.04 -16.06
CA SER A 298 10.18 21.70 -16.30
C SER A 298 9.19 20.55 -16.08
N GLU A 299 8.09 20.79 -15.40
CA GLU A 299 7.07 19.77 -15.06
C GLU A 299 5.80 19.94 -15.90
N LEU A 300 5.71 20.99 -16.70
CA LEU A 300 4.58 21.19 -17.60
C LEU A 300 4.77 20.36 -18.88
N PRO A 301 3.74 19.62 -19.33
CA PRO A 301 3.80 18.95 -20.62
C PRO A 301 3.99 19.99 -21.73
N ASP A 302 4.76 19.59 -22.76
CA ASP A 302 4.97 20.44 -23.95
C ASP A 302 3.63 20.95 -24.48
N LYS A 303 3.53 22.26 -24.73
CA LYS A 303 2.33 22.84 -25.34
C LYS A 303 2.07 22.12 -26.66
N PRO A 304 0.85 21.63 -26.90
CA PRO A 304 0.52 21.10 -28.20
C PRO A 304 0.78 22.19 -29.26
N LYS A 305 1.54 21.83 -30.30
CA LYS A 305 1.86 22.71 -31.45
C LYS A 305 0.60 22.97 -32.27
#